data_e47bee96e847e973d3db06a82a71ca98
#
_entry.id   e47bee96e847e973d3db06a82a71ca98
#
_cell.length_a   1.000
_cell.length_b   1.000
_cell.length_c   1.000
_cell.angle_alpha   90.00
_cell.angle_beta   90.00
_cell.angle_gamma   90.00
#
_symmetry.space_group_name_H-M   'P 1'
#
loop_
_entity.id
_entity.type
_entity.pdbx_description
1 polymer ?
#
loop_
_entity_poly.entity_id
_entity_poly.type
_entity_poly.pdbx_seq_one_letter_code
_entity_poly.pdbx_strand_id
1 'polypeptide(L)'
;MVTLLLVISIQDFTLLEKVNRYLIKKLFLLTFLTVICCSNPDKDINSSIPISNGTLELAQTFGGSKNDVGKSVIATADGGFAVLGFTQSMDGDVTGKTSENYDYWVLKFDSQALLEWNKTYGGSGDDRGSQLIETSDGGYMLIGYSDSSDEDVTLNNGNRDFWVVKIDNSGVILWEKSFGYGGADEGVSILETSDNHFILSGILDVTASGGEGNIGRNTAMHAGGDYWSIKINSSGDIVWSRFYGGSFTDAPTGVIENTSSDLITVGRSDSNDVDISNNKGTYDFWVVKSSSNGDIIWEKSYGGQEIDEARDVISIDNENQIIVGDTRSEEQDVSSNNGAADLWILKISNQGDIIWEKSLGGSNFDVARSINPTFDNGFIIAGSSRSSNGDVNENKGQNDAWVIKVDNTGQLLWETTVGGSEIDFAYDAVQLINGTIIAVGETSSFNGDVTVNKGFTDLLIIKIN
;
A
#
# COMPACT_ATOMS: atom_id res chain seq x y z
N MET A 1 -63.75 -18.58 51.64
CA MET A 1 -64.06 -18.63 50.18
C MET A 1 -64.06 -17.23 49.53
N VAL A 2 -64.20 -16.14 50.25
CA VAL A 2 -64.26 -14.77 49.73
C VAL A 2 -62.83 -14.16 49.55
N THR A 3 -61.88 -14.60 50.39
CA THR A 3 -60.48 -14.04 50.36
C THR A 3 -59.61 -14.59 49.20
N LEU A 4 -59.92 -15.75 48.61
CA LEU A 4 -59.21 -16.36 47.53
C LEU A 4 -59.61 -15.76 46.16
N LEU A 5 -60.80 -15.26 45.98
CA LEU A 5 -61.30 -14.61 44.77
C LEU A 5 -60.76 -13.19 44.59
N LEU A 6 -60.42 -12.51 45.70
CA LEU A 6 -59.80 -11.14 45.58
C LEU A 6 -58.36 -11.17 45.22
N VAL A 7 -57.59 -12.24 45.53
CA VAL A 7 -56.15 -12.37 45.20
C VAL A 7 -55.94 -12.70 43.71
N ILE A 8 -56.83 -13.47 43.10
CA ILE A 8 -56.77 -13.78 41.66
C ILE A 8 -57.08 -12.54 40.83
N SER A 9 -57.96 -11.64 41.26
CA SER A 9 -58.26 -10.38 40.56
C SER A 9 -57.13 -9.37 40.57
N ILE A 10 -56.31 -9.33 41.63
CA ILE A 10 -55.17 -8.38 41.70
C ILE A 10 -53.97 -8.87 40.89
N GLN A 11 -53.74 -10.17 40.78
CA GLN A 11 -52.67 -10.71 39.93
C GLN A 11 -52.98 -10.59 38.44
N ASP A 12 -54.25 -10.77 38.05
CA ASP A 12 -54.63 -10.59 36.65
C ASP A 12 -54.57 -9.14 36.17
N PHE A 13 -54.86 -8.17 37.07
CA PHE A 13 -54.74 -6.75 36.70
C PHE A 13 -53.28 -6.31 36.52
N THR A 14 -52.33 -6.81 37.31
CA THR A 14 -50.89 -6.50 37.18
C THR A 14 -50.28 -7.18 35.97
N LEU A 15 -50.80 -8.34 35.55
CA LEU A 15 -50.36 -9.01 34.34
C LEU A 15 -50.85 -8.29 33.07
N LEU A 16 -52.11 -7.81 33.07
CA LEU A 16 -52.69 -7.04 31.98
C LEU A 16 -51.95 -5.69 31.77
N GLU A 17 -51.56 -5.00 32.83
CA GLU A 17 -50.78 -3.75 32.74
C GLU A 17 -49.38 -4.00 32.21
N LYS A 18 -48.70 -5.09 32.61
CA LYS A 18 -47.37 -5.44 32.08
C LYS A 18 -47.41 -5.81 30.60
N VAL A 19 -48.42 -6.56 30.17
CA VAL A 19 -48.61 -6.93 28.76
C VAL A 19 -48.96 -5.72 27.92
N ASN A 20 -49.79 -4.82 28.42
CA ASN A 20 -50.14 -3.58 27.70
C ASN A 20 -48.92 -2.64 27.57
N ARG A 21 -48.08 -2.49 28.59
CA ARG A 21 -46.84 -1.70 28.50
C ARG A 21 -45.82 -2.32 27.57
N TYR A 22 -45.78 -3.65 27.42
CA TYR A 22 -44.89 -4.35 26.49
C TYR A 22 -45.37 -4.22 25.03
N LEU A 23 -46.69 -4.30 24.82
CA LEU A 23 -47.30 -4.07 23.50
C LEU A 23 -47.19 -2.61 23.04
N ILE A 24 -47.39 -1.64 23.93
CA ILE A 24 -47.24 -0.22 23.62
C ILE A 24 -45.77 0.11 23.30
N LYS A 25 -44.78 -0.46 24.03
CA LYS A 25 -43.36 -0.28 23.71
C LYS A 25 -42.97 -0.93 22.35
N LYS A 26 -43.51 -2.10 22.01
CA LYS A 26 -43.27 -2.69 20.67
C LYS A 26 -43.99 -1.94 19.55
N LEU A 27 -45.18 -1.38 19.81
CA LEU A 27 -45.91 -0.56 18.83
C LEU A 27 -45.18 0.77 18.60
N PHE A 28 -44.59 1.40 19.63
CA PHE A 28 -43.77 2.58 19.51
C PHE A 28 -42.43 2.31 18.81
N LEU A 29 -41.84 1.12 19.02
CA LEU A 29 -40.63 0.69 18.33
C LEU A 29 -40.91 0.40 16.83
N LEU A 30 -42.07 -0.20 16.49
CA LEU A 30 -42.48 -0.47 15.13
C LEU A 30 -42.86 0.82 14.37
N THR A 31 -43.49 1.79 15.04
CA THR A 31 -43.84 3.08 14.45
C THR A 31 -42.60 3.99 14.27
N PHE A 32 -41.57 3.85 15.13
CA PHE A 32 -40.30 4.54 14.92
C PHE A 32 -39.50 3.94 13.77
N LEU A 33 -39.56 2.59 13.56
CA LEU A 33 -38.91 1.96 12.40
C LEU A 33 -39.66 2.24 11.07
N THR A 34 -40.97 2.50 11.10
CA THR A 34 -41.71 2.81 9.86
C THR A 34 -41.66 4.28 9.47
N VAL A 35 -41.33 5.20 10.39
CA VAL A 35 -41.14 6.62 10.07
C VAL A 35 -39.71 6.91 9.58
N ILE A 36 -38.73 6.03 9.87
CA ILE A 36 -37.39 6.09 9.29
C ILE A 36 -37.35 5.49 7.87
N CYS A 37 -38.38 4.72 7.46
CA CYS A 37 -38.47 4.10 6.13
C CYS A 37 -39.21 4.93 5.08
N CYS A 38 -39.64 6.18 5.38
CA CYS A 38 -40.29 7.08 4.44
C CYS A 38 -39.63 8.45 4.28
N SER A 39 -38.36 8.57 4.64
CA SER A 39 -37.51 9.60 4.04
C SER A 39 -36.79 8.92 2.85
N ASN A 40 -37.15 9.33 1.63
CA ASN A 40 -36.55 8.88 0.39
C ASN A 40 -35.08 8.46 0.55
N PRO A 41 -34.73 7.19 0.41
CA PRO A 41 -33.36 6.77 0.26
C PRO A 41 -32.91 6.74 -1.20
N ASP A 42 -33.69 7.28 -2.11
CA ASP A 42 -33.30 7.54 -3.49
C ASP A 42 -32.83 9.00 -3.69
N LYS A 43 -31.98 9.52 -2.80
CA LYS A 43 -30.85 10.25 -3.31
C LYS A 43 -29.86 9.14 -3.68
N ASP A 44 -29.84 8.84 -4.97
CA ASP A 44 -28.69 8.28 -5.62
C ASP A 44 -27.43 8.92 -5.03
N ILE A 45 -26.68 8.19 -4.23
CA ILE A 45 -25.26 8.45 -3.95
C ILE A 45 -24.48 8.14 -5.24
N ASN A 46 -25.16 7.98 -6.33
CA ASN A 46 -24.76 8.15 -7.72
C ASN A 46 -24.89 9.61 -8.17
N SER A 47 -24.68 10.59 -7.30
CA SER A 47 -24.12 11.84 -7.75
C SER A 47 -22.71 11.47 -8.20
N SER A 48 -22.55 11.28 -9.50
CA SER A 48 -21.36 10.84 -10.17
C SER A 48 -20.14 11.48 -9.52
N ILE A 49 -19.34 10.66 -8.81
CA ILE A 49 -17.98 11.09 -8.42
C ILE A 49 -17.37 11.58 -9.72
N PRO A 50 -16.84 12.80 -9.77
CA PRO A 50 -16.25 13.32 -10.99
C PRO A 50 -15.19 12.35 -11.50
N ILE A 51 -15.27 11.98 -12.78
CA ILE A 51 -14.26 11.15 -13.43
C ILE A 51 -13.09 12.08 -13.74
N SER A 52 -11.93 11.79 -13.19
CA SER A 52 -10.70 12.50 -13.52
C SER A 52 -10.40 12.40 -15.02
N ASN A 53 -10.01 13.51 -15.61
CA ASN A 53 -9.64 13.61 -17.02
C ASN A 53 -8.12 13.75 -17.25
N GLY A 54 -7.33 13.58 -16.19
CA GLY A 54 -5.87 13.66 -16.26
C GLY A 54 -5.30 15.09 -16.22
N THR A 55 -6.11 16.10 -15.91
CA THR A 55 -5.59 17.48 -15.87
C THR A 55 -4.81 17.73 -14.57
N LEU A 56 -3.51 18.08 -14.71
CA LEU A 56 -2.69 18.52 -13.58
C LEU A 56 -3.28 19.80 -12.97
N GLU A 57 -3.60 19.74 -11.70
CA GLU A 57 -4.09 20.89 -10.92
C GLU A 57 -2.99 21.54 -10.08
N LEU A 58 -2.13 20.69 -9.47
CA LEU A 58 -1.09 21.14 -8.55
C LEU A 58 0.10 20.18 -8.59
N ALA A 59 1.31 20.74 -8.62
CA ALA A 59 2.55 20.08 -8.24
C ALA A 59 3.18 20.90 -7.12
N GLN A 60 3.24 20.34 -5.90
CA GLN A 60 3.71 21.02 -4.70
C GLN A 60 4.76 20.20 -3.99
N THR A 61 5.81 20.85 -3.50
CA THR A 61 6.90 20.22 -2.77
C THR A 61 6.84 20.48 -1.29
N PHE A 62 7.22 19.48 -0.50
CA PHE A 62 7.43 19.54 0.93
C PHE A 62 8.83 19.03 1.25
N GLY A 63 9.52 19.70 2.16
CA GLY A 63 10.89 19.35 2.54
C GLY A 63 11.65 20.51 3.14
N GLY A 64 12.97 20.34 3.22
CA GLY A 64 13.90 21.32 3.71
C GLY A 64 15.21 21.34 2.89
N SER A 65 16.34 21.55 3.53
CA SER A 65 17.61 21.78 2.82
C SER A 65 18.33 20.48 2.37
N LYS A 66 17.78 19.31 2.65
CA LYS A 66 18.38 17.98 2.35
C LYS A 66 17.46 17.15 1.45
N ASN A 67 17.46 15.81 1.64
CA ASN A 67 16.62 14.89 0.87
C ASN A 67 15.34 14.57 1.62
N ASP A 68 14.23 14.70 0.94
CA ASP A 68 12.90 14.47 1.47
C ASP A 68 12.07 13.70 0.41
N VAL A 69 11.47 12.57 0.78
CA VAL A 69 10.84 11.63 -0.15
C VAL A 69 9.48 11.20 0.36
N GLY A 70 8.46 11.16 -0.51
CA GLY A 70 7.18 10.51 -0.24
C GLY A 70 7.12 9.14 -0.89
N LYS A 71 6.82 8.09 -0.12
CA LYS A 71 6.83 6.70 -0.60
C LYS A 71 5.46 6.08 -0.78
N SER A 72 4.52 6.44 0.07
CA SER A 72 3.18 5.86 0.09
C SER A 72 2.14 6.92 0.42
N VAL A 73 0.95 6.82 -0.18
CA VAL A 73 -0.19 7.70 0.07
C VAL A 73 -1.47 6.89 0.22
N ILE A 74 -2.28 7.25 1.20
CA ILE A 74 -3.62 6.68 1.39
C ILE A 74 -4.68 7.76 1.48
N ALA A 75 -5.86 7.49 0.94
CA ALA A 75 -7.05 8.28 1.27
C ALA A 75 -7.48 7.95 2.71
N THR A 76 -7.83 8.97 3.49
CA THR A 76 -8.24 8.80 4.89
C THR A 76 -9.74 8.93 5.06
N ALA A 77 -10.30 8.29 6.10
CA ALA A 77 -11.74 8.24 6.35
C ALA A 77 -12.40 9.62 6.52
N ASP A 78 -11.63 10.63 6.88
CA ASP A 78 -12.08 12.04 6.98
C ASP A 78 -12.20 12.75 5.62
N GLY A 79 -11.84 12.07 4.53
CA GLY A 79 -11.88 12.56 3.14
C GLY A 79 -10.60 13.29 2.70
N GLY A 80 -9.58 13.37 3.56
CA GLY A 80 -8.24 13.84 3.24
C GLY A 80 -7.32 12.71 2.79
N PHE A 81 -6.01 12.88 3.00
CA PHE A 81 -5.02 11.84 2.72
C PHE A 81 -3.82 11.93 3.68
N ALA A 82 -3.13 10.81 3.84
CA ALA A 82 -1.89 10.72 4.60
C ALA A 82 -0.76 10.18 3.72
N VAL A 83 0.44 10.70 3.94
CA VAL A 83 1.67 10.32 3.22
C VAL A 83 2.69 9.81 4.21
N LEU A 84 3.36 8.72 3.89
CA LEU A 84 4.57 8.27 4.55
C LEU A 84 5.74 8.35 3.58
N GLY A 85 6.85 8.75 4.11
CA GLY A 85 8.15 8.68 3.46
C GLY A 85 9.25 8.82 4.49
N PHE A 86 10.31 9.51 4.12
CA PHE A 86 11.44 9.78 5.01
C PHE A 86 12.07 11.14 4.69
N THR A 87 12.67 11.75 5.71
CA THR A 87 13.33 13.06 5.61
C THR A 87 14.71 13.05 6.22
N GLN A 88 15.65 13.73 5.58
CA GLN A 88 16.96 14.06 6.12
C GLN A 88 17.02 15.50 6.62
N SER A 89 16.03 16.31 6.29
CA SER A 89 15.99 17.74 6.63
C SER A 89 15.66 17.99 8.10
N MET A 90 16.18 19.09 8.65
CA MET A 90 15.88 19.58 9.99
C MET A 90 15.28 21.00 9.95
N ASP A 91 14.92 21.47 8.75
CA ASP A 91 14.42 22.82 8.48
C ASP A 91 13.28 22.77 7.44
N GLY A 92 12.85 23.93 6.96
CA GLY A 92 11.77 24.03 5.99
C GLY A 92 10.44 23.60 6.56
N ASP A 93 9.80 22.60 5.95
CA ASP A 93 8.51 22.06 6.40
C ASP A 93 8.68 20.98 7.49
N VAL A 94 9.90 20.49 7.72
CA VAL A 94 10.19 19.47 8.72
C VAL A 94 10.28 20.06 10.10
N THR A 95 9.56 19.50 11.06
CA THR A 95 9.52 20.03 12.45
C THR A 95 9.90 18.95 13.46
N GLY A 96 10.69 19.34 14.45
CA GLY A 96 11.01 18.48 15.60
C GLY A 96 12.17 17.49 15.42
N LYS A 97 12.72 17.36 14.21
CA LYS A 97 13.88 16.49 13.92
C LYS A 97 15.17 17.13 14.44
N THR A 98 16.06 16.31 15.01
CA THR A 98 17.27 16.77 15.71
C THR A 98 18.58 16.21 15.12
N SER A 99 18.51 15.21 14.20
CA SER A 99 19.67 14.57 13.55
C SER A 99 19.61 14.76 12.03
N GLU A 100 20.76 14.68 11.33
CA GLU A 100 20.82 14.72 9.86
C GLU A 100 20.65 13.36 9.18
N ASN A 101 20.38 12.29 9.93
CA ASN A 101 20.05 10.97 9.39
C ASN A 101 18.61 10.97 8.86
N TYR A 102 18.23 9.93 8.12
CA TYR A 102 16.86 9.79 7.68
C TYR A 102 15.95 9.32 8.80
N ASP A 103 14.79 9.95 8.96
CA ASP A 103 13.70 9.48 9.83
C ASP A 103 12.45 9.26 8.99
N TYR A 104 11.55 8.36 9.42
CA TYR A 104 10.18 8.30 8.89
C TYR A 104 9.56 9.69 8.96
N TRP A 105 8.86 10.07 7.91
CA TRP A 105 8.15 11.33 7.87
C TRP A 105 6.70 11.11 7.44
N VAL A 106 5.76 11.43 8.33
CA VAL A 106 4.34 11.34 8.07
C VAL A 106 3.77 12.75 7.93
N LEU A 107 3.00 12.95 6.85
CA LEU A 107 2.27 14.18 6.59
C LEU A 107 0.79 13.85 6.43
N LYS A 108 -0.08 14.58 7.10
CA LYS A 108 -1.54 14.46 6.97
C LYS A 108 -2.10 15.73 6.33
N PHE A 109 -2.94 15.53 5.34
CA PHE A 109 -3.54 16.60 4.54
C PHE A 109 -5.07 16.50 4.55
N ASP A 110 -5.74 17.63 4.40
CA ASP A 110 -7.16 17.65 4.08
C ASP A 110 -7.44 17.34 2.60
N SER A 111 -8.72 17.31 2.20
CA SER A 111 -9.15 17.00 0.82
C SER A 111 -8.76 18.08 -0.21
N GLN A 112 -8.27 19.24 0.20
CA GLN A 112 -7.77 20.31 -0.63
C GLN A 112 -6.26 20.30 -0.80
N ALA A 113 -5.56 19.31 -0.20
CA ALA A 113 -4.11 19.20 -0.10
C ALA A 113 -3.46 20.29 0.79
N LEU A 114 -4.19 20.79 1.79
CA LEU A 114 -3.63 21.64 2.83
C LEU A 114 -3.07 20.77 3.96
N LEU A 115 -1.82 21.00 4.33
CA LEU A 115 -1.14 20.27 5.39
C LEU A 115 -1.82 20.53 6.75
N GLU A 116 -2.31 19.49 7.43
CA GLU A 116 -2.90 19.56 8.75
C GLU A 116 -1.84 19.39 9.85
N TRP A 117 -0.99 18.37 9.70
CA TRP A 117 0.16 18.11 10.56
C TRP A 117 1.23 17.28 9.85
N ASN A 118 2.46 17.35 10.35
CA ASN A 118 3.52 16.42 9.99
C ASN A 118 4.32 16.02 11.24
N LYS A 119 4.93 14.82 11.21
CA LYS A 119 5.77 14.29 12.29
C LYS A 119 6.86 13.39 11.75
N THR A 120 8.00 13.41 12.42
CA THR A 120 9.12 12.49 12.21
C THR A 120 9.19 11.45 13.31
N TYR A 121 9.63 10.24 12.98
CA TYR A 121 9.86 9.14 13.91
C TYR A 121 11.16 8.46 13.53
N GLY A 122 12.02 8.14 14.51
CA GLY A 122 13.30 7.52 14.28
C GLY A 122 14.23 7.65 15.47
N GLY A 123 15.52 7.40 15.24
CA GLY A 123 16.55 7.53 16.22
C GLY A 123 17.82 8.19 15.64
N SER A 124 19.00 7.73 16.12
CA SER A 124 20.27 8.32 15.65
C SER A 124 20.79 7.73 14.34
N GLY A 125 20.18 6.66 13.83
CA GLY A 125 20.53 6.00 12.57
C GLY A 125 19.65 6.42 11.40
N ASP A 126 19.67 5.65 10.31
CA ASP A 126 18.80 5.83 9.15
C ASP A 126 17.51 5.03 9.33
N ASP A 127 16.38 5.73 9.35
CA ASP A 127 15.05 5.17 9.50
C ASP A 127 14.20 5.57 8.29
N ARG A 128 13.80 4.61 7.44
CA ARG A 128 13.09 4.93 6.18
C ARG A 128 11.77 4.21 6.06
N GLY A 129 10.68 4.99 6.01
CA GLY A 129 9.32 4.51 5.80
C GLY A 129 9.06 4.09 4.38
N SER A 130 8.39 2.93 4.22
CA SER A 130 8.04 2.34 2.93
C SER A 130 6.55 2.43 2.63
N GLN A 131 5.69 2.01 3.56
CA GLN A 131 4.24 2.00 3.37
C GLN A 131 3.50 2.34 4.67
N LEU A 132 2.35 3.03 4.52
CA LEU A 132 1.39 3.24 5.60
C LEU A 132 0.01 2.70 5.23
N ILE A 133 -0.76 2.32 6.26
CA ILE A 133 -2.19 2.01 6.15
C ILE A 133 -2.96 2.74 7.24
N GLU A 134 -4.21 3.14 6.95
CA GLU A 134 -5.18 3.49 7.99
C GLU A 134 -5.75 2.20 8.58
N THR A 135 -5.82 2.11 9.90
CA THR A 135 -6.26 0.89 10.58
C THR A 135 -7.72 0.98 11.01
N SER A 136 -8.39 -0.17 11.08
CA SER A 136 -9.82 -0.27 11.42
C SER A 136 -10.18 0.26 12.81
N ASP A 137 -9.21 0.32 13.74
CA ASP A 137 -9.36 0.90 15.09
C ASP A 137 -9.10 2.41 15.15
N GLY A 138 -8.79 3.03 14.01
CA GLY A 138 -8.38 4.42 13.86
C GLY A 138 -6.87 4.62 14.05
N GLY A 139 -6.32 5.67 13.43
CA GLY A 139 -4.88 5.90 13.38
C GLY A 139 -4.20 5.16 12.22
N TYR A 140 -2.88 5.02 12.30
CA TYR A 140 -2.10 4.51 11.17
C TYR A 140 -1.10 3.46 11.64
N MET A 141 -0.77 2.53 10.73
CA MET A 141 0.36 1.64 10.87
C MET A 141 1.37 1.93 9.79
N LEU A 142 2.63 2.05 10.17
CA LEU A 142 3.77 2.42 9.33
C LEU A 142 4.72 1.23 9.30
N ILE A 143 5.31 0.95 8.14
CA ILE A 143 6.38 -0.04 7.98
C ILE A 143 7.50 0.52 7.13
N GLY A 144 8.70 0.02 7.38
CA GLY A 144 9.93 0.28 6.65
C GLY A 144 11.07 -0.40 7.36
N TYR A 145 12.23 0.25 7.44
CA TYR A 145 13.35 -0.25 8.20
C TYR A 145 13.95 0.82 9.11
N SER A 146 14.71 0.37 10.10
CA SER A 146 15.50 1.20 11.00
C SER A 146 16.87 0.56 11.25
N ASP A 147 17.94 1.37 11.28
CA ASP A 147 19.24 0.98 11.83
C ASP A 147 19.55 1.66 13.18
N SER A 148 18.54 2.30 13.77
CA SER A 148 18.61 2.92 15.09
C SER A 148 18.37 1.92 16.22
N SER A 149 18.81 2.30 17.42
CA SER A 149 18.54 1.57 18.68
C SER A 149 18.34 2.51 19.85
N ASP A 150 17.84 3.71 19.59
CA ASP A 150 17.61 4.77 20.57
C ASP A 150 16.40 5.63 20.16
N GLU A 151 16.06 6.62 20.98
CA GLU A 151 14.92 7.54 20.82
C GLU A 151 13.59 6.78 20.64
N ASP A 152 13.00 6.81 19.45
CA ASP A 152 11.73 6.13 19.16
C ASP A 152 11.92 4.63 18.87
N VAL A 153 13.13 4.15 18.63
CA VAL A 153 13.46 2.76 18.28
C VAL A 153 14.05 2.03 19.47
N THR A 154 13.32 1.06 20.05
CA THR A 154 13.76 0.40 21.28
C THR A 154 14.71 -0.76 21.06
N LEU A 155 14.73 -1.36 19.85
CA LEU A 155 15.54 -2.54 19.55
C LEU A 155 15.92 -2.58 18.06
N ASN A 156 17.18 -2.98 17.79
CA ASN A 156 17.67 -3.40 16.49
C ASN A 156 18.59 -4.60 16.70
N ASN A 157 18.40 -5.67 15.93
CA ASN A 157 19.16 -6.92 16.08
C ASN A 157 20.28 -7.09 15.05
N GLY A 158 20.32 -6.25 14.02
CA GLY A 158 21.24 -6.39 12.89
C GLY A 158 21.82 -5.06 12.43
N ASN A 159 21.97 -4.92 11.11
CA ASN A 159 22.30 -3.66 10.48
C ASN A 159 21.04 -2.82 10.29
N ARG A 160 19.98 -3.47 9.81
CA ARG A 160 18.65 -2.90 9.62
C ARG A 160 17.62 -3.96 9.96
N ASP A 161 16.58 -3.55 10.65
CA ASP A 161 15.43 -4.40 10.95
C ASP A 161 14.16 -3.78 10.39
N PHE A 162 13.12 -4.60 10.08
CA PHE A 162 11.77 -4.05 9.87
C PHE A 162 11.43 -3.21 11.09
N TRP A 163 11.03 -2.00 10.87
CA TRP A 163 10.50 -1.17 11.92
C TRP A 163 9.03 -0.85 11.67
N VAL A 164 8.19 -1.18 12.64
CA VAL A 164 6.74 -1.03 12.57
C VAL A 164 6.30 -0.09 13.67
N VAL A 165 5.59 0.96 13.29
CA VAL A 165 5.12 1.99 14.22
C VAL A 165 3.60 2.11 14.11
N LYS A 166 2.88 1.91 15.21
CA LYS A 166 1.45 2.20 15.34
C LYS A 166 1.29 3.58 15.96
N ILE A 167 0.60 4.47 15.25
CA ILE A 167 0.28 5.81 15.73
C ILE A 167 -1.24 6.04 15.77
N ASP A 168 -1.70 6.93 16.62
CA ASP A 168 -3.09 7.39 16.61
C ASP A 168 -3.34 8.40 15.45
N ASN A 169 -4.58 8.83 15.28
CA ASN A 169 -4.98 9.78 14.23
C ASN A 169 -4.35 11.20 14.37
N SER A 170 -3.75 11.50 15.51
CA SER A 170 -2.98 12.74 15.75
C SER A 170 -1.47 12.55 15.60
N GLY A 171 -1.02 11.35 15.23
CA GLY A 171 0.38 10.98 15.03
C GLY A 171 1.15 10.73 16.36
N VAL A 172 0.49 10.34 17.44
CA VAL A 172 1.16 9.93 18.69
C VAL A 172 1.44 8.43 18.61
N ILE A 173 2.70 8.03 18.90
CA ILE A 173 3.08 6.61 18.94
C ILE A 173 2.27 5.90 20.04
N LEU A 174 1.57 4.85 19.66
CA LEU A 174 0.89 3.92 20.57
C LEU A 174 1.80 2.76 20.96
N TRP A 175 2.52 2.22 19.99
CA TRP A 175 3.58 1.24 20.17
C TRP A 175 4.50 1.21 18.92
N GLU A 176 5.70 0.71 19.08
CA GLU A 176 6.63 0.39 17.99
C GLU A 176 7.26 -0.97 18.22
N LYS A 177 7.69 -1.65 17.17
CA LYS A 177 8.44 -2.92 17.24
C LYS A 177 9.36 -3.08 16.04
N SER A 178 10.53 -3.62 16.33
CA SER A 178 11.48 -4.09 15.32
C SER A 178 11.40 -5.60 15.15
N PHE A 179 11.50 -6.04 13.88
CA PHE A 179 11.54 -7.46 13.51
C PHE A 179 12.74 -7.67 12.61
N GLY A 180 13.65 -8.53 13.00
CA GLY A 180 14.87 -8.81 12.26
C GLY A 180 15.83 -9.69 13.03
N TYR A 181 16.90 -10.06 12.35
CA TYR A 181 17.98 -10.88 12.83
C TYR A 181 19.33 -10.23 12.50
N GLY A 182 20.41 -11.02 12.40
CA GLY A 182 21.67 -10.48 11.87
C GLY A 182 21.54 -10.16 10.38
N GLY A 183 22.07 -9.02 9.94
CA GLY A 183 22.01 -8.62 8.53
C GLY A 183 21.15 -7.39 8.27
N ALA A 184 20.66 -7.24 7.06
CA ALA A 184 19.79 -6.15 6.64
C ALA A 184 18.42 -6.71 6.27
N ASP A 185 17.45 -6.47 7.15
CA ASP A 185 16.07 -6.89 6.98
C ASP A 185 15.20 -5.65 6.73
N GLU A 186 14.49 -5.59 5.59
CA GLU A 186 13.79 -4.36 5.16
C GLU A 186 12.30 -4.61 4.98
N GLY A 187 11.45 -3.96 5.79
CA GLY A 187 9.99 -3.97 5.63
C GLY A 187 9.55 -3.13 4.45
N VAL A 188 8.69 -3.69 3.59
CA VAL A 188 8.26 -3.05 2.35
C VAL A 188 6.76 -2.80 2.34
N SER A 189 5.96 -3.78 2.73
CA SER A 189 4.51 -3.72 2.62
C SER A 189 3.81 -4.23 3.88
N ILE A 190 2.66 -3.65 4.20
CA ILE A 190 1.83 -3.99 5.34
C ILE A 190 0.36 -3.99 4.94
N LEU A 191 -0.41 -4.94 5.46
CA LEU A 191 -1.87 -4.95 5.33
C LEU A 191 -2.54 -5.35 6.64
N GLU A 192 -3.75 -4.84 6.89
CA GLU A 192 -4.65 -5.34 7.92
C GLU A 192 -5.51 -6.45 7.35
N THR A 193 -5.49 -7.63 7.98
CA THR A 193 -6.24 -8.80 7.52
C THR A 193 -7.67 -8.80 8.03
N SER A 194 -8.54 -9.54 7.36
CA SER A 194 -9.97 -9.67 7.69
C SER A 194 -10.23 -10.24 9.10
N ASP A 195 -9.25 -10.89 9.73
CA ASP A 195 -9.29 -11.39 11.11
C ASP A 195 -8.65 -10.45 12.16
N ASN A 196 -8.47 -9.16 11.80
CA ASN A 196 -7.89 -8.09 12.63
C ASN A 196 -6.44 -8.38 13.11
N HIS A 197 -5.66 -9.02 12.26
CA HIS A 197 -4.21 -9.14 12.37
C HIS A 197 -3.54 -8.29 11.29
N PHE A 198 -2.23 -8.29 11.26
CA PHE A 198 -1.47 -7.59 10.23
C PHE A 198 -0.46 -8.55 9.59
N ILE A 199 -0.29 -8.43 8.27
CA ILE A 199 0.80 -9.06 7.54
C ILE A 199 1.84 -7.99 7.25
N LEU A 200 3.07 -8.26 7.66
CA LEU A 200 4.26 -7.51 7.30
C LEU A 200 4.98 -8.29 6.21
N SER A 201 5.38 -7.64 5.14
CA SER A 201 6.14 -8.25 4.06
C SER A 201 7.40 -7.43 3.75
N GLY A 202 8.49 -8.11 3.47
CA GLY A 202 9.75 -7.47 3.14
C GLY A 202 10.85 -8.49 2.90
N ILE A 203 12.09 -8.04 2.93
CA ILE A 203 13.28 -8.87 2.66
C ILE A 203 13.89 -9.30 3.98
N LEU A 204 14.16 -10.60 4.13
CA LEU A 204 15.01 -11.15 5.19
C LEU A 204 16.39 -11.51 4.60
N ASP A 205 17.46 -11.04 5.19
CA ASP A 205 18.81 -11.59 4.89
C ASP A 205 18.97 -12.98 5.55
N VAL A 206 18.51 -14.00 4.81
CA VAL A 206 18.51 -15.40 5.30
C VAL A 206 19.94 -15.90 5.60
N THR A 207 20.92 -15.43 4.83
CA THR A 207 22.32 -15.81 5.04
C THR A 207 22.85 -15.28 6.38
N ALA A 208 22.59 -14.02 6.68
CA ALA A 208 23.03 -13.40 7.93
C ALA A 208 22.19 -13.83 9.14
N SER A 209 20.89 -14.13 8.94
CA SER A 209 20.00 -14.66 9.99
C SER A 209 20.35 -16.09 10.41
N GLY A 210 21.18 -16.81 9.64
CA GLY A 210 21.47 -18.22 9.86
C GLY A 210 20.27 -19.14 9.62
N GLY A 211 19.26 -18.68 8.83
CA GLY A 211 18.03 -19.38 8.52
C GLY A 211 16.95 -19.26 9.60
N GLU A 212 17.08 -18.34 10.55
CA GLU A 212 16.01 -17.95 11.45
C GLU A 212 14.92 -17.17 10.67
N GLY A 213 13.73 -17.07 11.21
CA GLY A 213 12.61 -16.38 10.55
C GLY A 213 11.57 -17.32 9.92
N ASN A 214 11.84 -18.64 9.84
CA ASN A 214 10.94 -19.65 9.29
C ASN A 214 10.59 -20.74 10.33
N ILE A 215 9.77 -20.40 11.28
CA ILE A 215 9.48 -21.26 12.44
C ILE A 215 8.91 -22.61 11.98
N GLY A 216 9.63 -23.70 12.31
CA GLY A 216 9.19 -25.09 12.10
C GLY A 216 9.38 -25.64 10.69
N ARG A 217 10.16 -24.98 9.81
CA ARG A 217 10.47 -25.44 8.45
C ARG A 217 11.95 -25.70 8.23
N ASN A 218 12.24 -26.45 7.15
CA ASN A 218 13.62 -26.65 6.71
C ASN A 218 14.11 -25.39 5.98
N THR A 219 15.21 -24.82 6.45
CA THR A 219 15.85 -23.62 5.91
C THR A 219 17.11 -23.92 5.10
N ALA A 220 17.44 -25.21 4.90
CA ALA A 220 18.60 -25.59 4.11
C ALA A 220 18.38 -25.19 2.64
N MET A 221 19.41 -24.61 2.03
CA MET A 221 19.47 -24.15 0.64
C MET A 221 18.91 -22.74 0.36
N HIS A 222 18.29 -22.07 1.29
CA HIS A 222 17.97 -20.66 1.15
C HIS A 222 19.21 -19.79 1.40
N ALA A 223 19.41 -18.75 0.61
CA ALA A 223 20.53 -17.82 0.76
C ALA A 223 20.21 -16.47 0.10
N GLY A 224 20.94 -15.43 0.47
CA GLY A 224 20.67 -14.08 0.01
C GLY A 224 19.53 -13.44 0.76
N GLY A 225 18.74 -12.63 0.05
CA GLY A 225 17.50 -12.04 0.56
C GLY A 225 16.30 -12.84 0.08
N ASP A 226 15.40 -13.22 0.99
CA ASP A 226 14.17 -13.94 0.68
C ASP A 226 12.94 -13.09 1.03
N TYR A 227 11.79 -13.39 0.41
CA TYR A 227 10.50 -12.85 0.83
C TYR A 227 10.24 -13.23 2.28
N TRP A 228 10.10 -12.27 3.14
CA TRP A 228 9.74 -12.52 4.54
C TRP A 228 8.34 -12.00 4.83
N SER A 229 7.48 -12.90 5.30
CA SER A 229 6.13 -12.59 5.73
C SER A 229 5.97 -12.90 7.22
N ILE A 230 5.47 -11.92 7.97
CA ILE A 230 5.21 -12.03 9.40
C ILE A 230 3.76 -11.67 9.65
N LYS A 231 3.01 -12.57 10.30
CA LYS A 231 1.68 -12.23 10.83
C LYS A 231 1.81 -11.80 12.28
N ILE A 232 1.29 -10.62 12.60
CA ILE A 232 1.26 -10.08 13.97
C ILE A 232 -0.18 -9.81 14.40
N ASN A 233 -0.44 -9.86 15.72
CA ASN A 233 -1.70 -9.41 16.30
C ASN A 233 -1.74 -7.88 16.46
N SER A 234 -2.86 -7.33 16.93
CA SER A 234 -3.04 -5.89 17.16
C SER A 234 -2.09 -5.26 18.19
N SER A 235 -1.45 -6.08 19.03
CA SER A 235 -0.41 -5.66 19.99
C SER A 235 1.02 -5.77 19.41
N GLY A 236 1.16 -6.18 18.14
CA GLY A 236 2.44 -6.38 17.48
C GLY A 236 3.15 -7.69 17.84
N ASP A 237 2.50 -8.67 18.49
CA ASP A 237 3.12 -9.95 18.81
C ASP A 237 3.03 -10.91 17.62
N ILE A 238 4.13 -11.62 17.35
CA ILE A 238 4.21 -12.56 16.22
C ILE A 238 3.23 -13.72 16.42
N VAL A 239 2.38 -13.96 15.43
CA VAL A 239 1.52 -15.14 15.34
C VAL A 239 2.22 -16.25 14.57
N TRP A 240 2.81 -15.90 13.43
CA TRP A 240 3.69 -16.77 12.66
C TRP A 240 4.68 -15.92 11.81
N SER A 241 5.74 -16.57 11.39
CA SER A 241 6.79 -16.00 10.54
C SER A 241 7.19 -17.04 9.49
N ARG A 242 7.33 -16.62 8.23
CA ARG A 242 7.71 -17.45 7.08
C ARG A 242 8.57 -16.64 6.12
N PHE A 243 9.61 -17.28 5.58
CA PHE A 243 10.25 -16.77 4.38
C PHE A 243 10.09 -17.75 3.21
N TYR A 244 10.15 -17.22 2.00
CA TYR A 244 9.99 -17.92 0.73
C TYR A 244 11.05 -17.41 -0.22
N GLY A 245 11.71 -18.32 -0.97
CA GLY A 245 12.75 -17.92 -1.90
C GLY A 245 13.61 -19.12 -2.34
N GLY A 246 14.79 -18.81 -2.82
CA GLY A 246 15.73 -19.79 -3.32
C GLY A 246 17.17 -19.58 -2.86
N SER A 247 18.12 -19.87 -3.74
CA SER A 247 19.55 -19.77 -3.44
C SER A 247 20.15 -18.41 -3.81
N PHE A 248 19.36 -17.50 -4.40
CA PHE A 248 19.77 -16.14 -4.78
C PHE A 248 18.88 -15.10 -4.09
N THR A 249 18.72 -13.91 -4.71
CA THR A 249 17.96 -12.81 -4.09
C THR A 249 16.53 -12.78 -4.58
N ASP A 250 15.60 -12.88 -3.66
CA ASP A 250 14.18 -12.81 -3.86
C ASP A 250 13.61 -11.65 -3.03
N ALA A 251 13.00 -10.65 -3.68
CA ALA A 251 12.61 -9.41 -3.02
C ALA A 251 11.11 -9.12 -3.25
N PRO A 252 10.27 -9.10 -2.19
CA PRO A 252 8.87 -8.75 -2.31
C PRO A 252 8.69 -7.24 -2.43
N THR A 253 7.60 -6.83 -3.05
CA THR A 253 7.22 -5.43 -3.23
C THR A 253 5.82 -5.12 -2.73
N GLY A 254 4.91 -6.10 -2.74
CA GLY A 254 3.53 -5.92 -2.29
C GLY A 254 2.91 -7.21 -1.76
N VAL A 255 1.93 -7.07 -0.87
CA VAL A 255 1.12 -8.18 -0.34
C VAL A 255 -0.34 -7.75 -0.20
N ILE A 256 -1.25 -8.64 -0.59
CA ILE A 256 -2.70 -8.47 -0.39
C ILE A 256 -3.32 -9.73 0.22
N GLU A 257 -4.48 -9.57 0.87
CA GLU A 257 -5.38 -10.66 1.25
C GLU A 257 -6.54 -10.74 0.25
N ASN A 258 -6.83 -11.94 -0.25
CA ASN A 258 -8.01 -12.15 -1.08
C ASN A 258 -9.25 -12.49 -0.22
N THR A 259 -10.41 -12.60 -0.84
CA THR A 259 -11.68 -12.89 -0.15
C THR A 259 -11.76 -14.29 0.50
N SER A 260 -10.82 -15.18 0.18
CA SER A 260 -10.67 -16.49 0.83
C SER A 260 -9.71 -16.46 2.01
N SER A 261 -9.21 -15.29 2.37
CA SER A 261 -8.16 -15.06 3.37
C SER A 261 -6.82 -15.70 3.01
N ASP A 262 -6.58 -15.98 1.72
CA ASP A 262 -5.27 -16.32 1.22
C ASP A 262 -4.47 -15.04 0.96
N LEU A 263 -3.16 -15.11 1.15
CA LEU A 263 -2.24 -14.02 0.91
C LEU A 263 -1.62 -14.17 -0.48
N ILE A 264 -1.46 -13.07 -1.19
CA ILE A 264 -0.77 -13.01 -2.47
C ILE A 264 0.35 -12.00 -2.31
N THR A 265 1.59 -12.49 -2.36
CA THR A 265 2.81 -11.67 -2.27
C THR A 265 3.45 -11.63 -3.64
N VAL A 266 3.84 -10.45 -4.10
CA VAL A 266 4.48 -10.22 -5.39
C VAL A 266 5.82 -9.53 -5.22
N GLY A 267 6.68 -9.67 -6.22
CA GLY A 267 7.97 -9.01 -6.29
C GLY A 267 8.82 -9.62 -7.40
N ARG A 268 10.11 -9.75 -7.18
CA ARG A 268 11.05 -10.31 -8.16
C ARG A 268 11.87 -11.46 -7.59
N SER A 269 12.32 -12.34 -8.47
CA SER A 269 13.23 -13.44 -8.14
C SER A 269 14.21 -13.70 -9.27
N ASP A 270 15.48 -13.96 -8.92
CA ASP A 270 16.50 -14.51 -9.83
C ASP A 270 16.86 -15.97 -9.49
N SER A 271 16.15 -16.56 -8.55
CA SER A 271 16.28 -17.97 -8.17
C SER A 271 15.50 -18.89 -9.12
N ASN A 272 15.94 -20.15 -9.23
CA ASN A 272 15.22 -21.21 -9.97
C ASN A 272 15.34 -22.54 -9.23
N ASP A 273 15.22 -22.51 -7.92
CA ASP A 273 15.32 -23.67 -7.04
C ASP A 273 14.55 -23.42 -5.74
N VAL A 274 14.54 -24.41 -4.86
CA VAL A 274 13.87 -24.40 -3.54
C VAL A 274 12.37 -24.15 -3.67
N ASP A 275 11.90 -22.94 -3.46
CA ASP A 275 10.47 -22.58 -3.58
C ASP A 275 10.11 -22.06 -4.99
N ILE A 276 11.09 -21.77 -5.86
CA ILE A 276 10.88 -21.20 -7.20
C ILE A 276 11.08 -22.26 -8.28
N SER A 277 10.04 -22.51 -9.09
CA SER A 277 10.04 -23.61 -10.03
C SER A 277 10.15 -23.23 -11.50
N ASN A 278 10.06 -21.97 -11.88
CA ASN A 278 9.89 -21.60 -13.29
C ASN A 278 10.35 -20.17 -13.61
N ASN A 279 11.49 -19.77 -13.07
CA ASN A 279 12.14 -18.53 -13.50
C ASN A 279 12.58 -18.68 -14.98
N LYS A 280 12.32 -17.65 -15.79
CA LYS A 280 12.51 -17.68 -17.25
C LYS A 280 13.71 -16.87 -17.72
N GLY A 281 14.14 -15.90 -16.89
CA GLY A 281 15.18 -14.96 -17.24
C GLY A 281 16.14 -14.64 -16.13
N THR A 282 16.53 -13.37 -16.05
CA THR A 282 17.41 -12.85 -15.01
C THR A 282 16.62 -12.58 -13.74
N TYR A 283 15.63 -11.71 -13.81
CA TYR A 283 14.61 -11.48 -12.80
C TYR A 283 13.24 -11.62 -13.44
N ASP A 284 12.35 -12.36 -12.80
CA ASP A 284 10.95 -12.47 -13.20
C ASP A 284 10.03 -11.92 -12.10
N PHE A 285 8.83 -11.49 -12.48
CA PHE A 285 7.74 -11.32 -11.52
C PHE A 285 7.56 -12.65 -10.80
N TRP A 286 7.82 -12.69 -9.53
CA TRP A 286 7.53 -13.86 -8.72
C TRP A 286 6.33 -13.62 -7.83
N VAL A 287 5.36 -14.52 -7.92
CA VAL A 287 4.09 -14.43 -7.21
C VAL A 287 3.91 -15.66 -6.35
N VAL A 288 3.75 -15.44 -5.05
CA VAL A 288 3.48 -16.50 -4.07
C VAL A 288 2.07 -16.33 -3.53
N LYS A 289 1.24 -17.35 -3.74
CA LYS A 289 -0.02 -17.48 -3.02
C LYS A 289 0.15 -18.40 -1.83
N SER A 290 -0.13 -17.89 -0.63
CA SER A 290 -0.08 -18.66 0.60
C SER A 290 -1.40 -18.63 1.35
N SER A 291 -1.63 -19.62 2.20
CA SER A 291 -2.78 -19.66 3.10
C SER A 291 -2.65 -18.58 4.19
N SER A 292 -3.71 -18.33 4.94
CA SER A 292 -3.70 -17.44 6.12
C SER A 292 -2.70 -17.85 7.22
N ASN A 293 -2.14 -19.07 7.14
CA ASN A 293 -1.09 -19.58 8.03
C ASN A 293 0.32 -19.51 7.42
N GLY A 294 0.46 -18.90 6.24
CA GLY A 294 1.73 -18.76 5.54
C GLY A 294 2.22 -20.05 4.85
N ASP A 295 1.35 -21.02 4.55
CA ASP A 295 1.72 -22.20 3.75
C ASP A 295 1.51 -21.94 2.28
N ILE A 296 2.54 -22.19 1.42
CA ILE A 296 2.43 -21.98 -0.03
C ILE A 296 1.31 -22.86 -0.59
N ILE A 297 0.38 -22.26 -1.30
CA ILE A 297 -0.68 -22.91 -2.06
C ILE A 297 -0.19 -23.12 -3.50
N TRP A 298 0.37 -22.09 -4.10
CA TRP A 298 1.06 -22.11 -5.38
C TRP A 298 2.06 -20.96 -5.48
N GLU A 299 3.04 -21.09 -6.33
CA GLU A 299 3.94 -20.03 -6.76
C GLU A 299 4.05 -20.02 -8.29
N LYS A 300 4.31 -18.87 -8.90
CA LYS A 300 4.52 -18.72 -10.34
C LYS A 300 5.44 -17.55 -10.65
N SER A 301 6.29 -17.75 -11.68
CA SER A 301 7.09 -16.69 -12.29
C SER A 301 6.47 -16.25 -13.62
N TYR A 302 6.46 -14.96 -13.87
CA TYR A 302 5.98 -14.36 -15.11
C TYR A 302 7.03 -13.39 -15.65
N GLY A 303 7.29 -13.46 -16.96
CA GLY A 303 8.30 -12.66 -17.62
C GLY A 303 8.84 -13.33 -18.85
N GLY A 304 10.04 -12.92 -19.27
CA GLY A 304 10.78 -13.47 -20.40
C GLY A 304 12.25 -13.73 -20.06
N GLN A 305 13.19 -13.50 -20.99
CA GLN A 305 14.60 -13.79 -20.76
C GLN A 305 15.35 -12.64 -20.08
N GLU A 306 14.82 -11.46 -20.12
CA GLU A 306 15.44 -10.27 -19.56
C GLU A 306 14.97 -10.01 -18.12
N ILE A 307 15.00 -8.74 -17.68
CA ILE A 307 14.59 -8.34 -16.35
C ILE A 307 13.13 -7.93 -16.38
N ASP A 308 12.33 -8.58 -15.52
CA ASP A 308 10.93 -8.29 -15.30
C ASP A 308 10.69 -8.17 -13.79
N GLU A 309 10.27 -6.99 -13.28
CA GLU A 309 10.16 -6.73 -11.84
C GLU A 309 8.74 -6.29 -11.47
N ALA A 310 8.01 -7.11 -10.70
CA ALA A 310 6.73 -6.70 -10.10
C ALA A 310 6.96 -5.63 -9.03
N ARG A 311 6.04 -4.67 -8.96
CA ARG A 311 6.13 -3.53 -8.03
C ARG A 311 4.95 -3.47 -7.07
N ASP A 312 3.74 -3.82 -7.53
CA ASP A 312 2.55 -3.74 -6.72
C ASP A 312 1.45 -4.68 -7.22
N VAL A 313 0.47 -4.97 -6.37
CA VAL A 313 -0.63 -5.89 -6.64
C VAL A 313 -1.92 -5.43 -5.98
N ILE A 314 -3.03 -5.59 -6.70
CA ILE A 314 -4.37 -5.39 -6.14
C ILE A 314 -5.29 -6.58 -6.43
N SER A 315 -6.27 -6.79 -5.57
CA SER A 315 -7.42 -7.67 -5.85
C SER A 315 -8.53 -6.85 -6.48
N ILE A 316 -9.07 -7.29 -7.62
CA ILE A 316 -10.11 -6.55 -8.36
C ILE A 316 -11.50 -7.15 -8.20
N ASP A 317 -11.56 -8.42 -7.83
CA ASP A 317 -12.77 -9.16 -7.52
C ASP A 317 -12.38 -10.40 -6.67
N ASN A 318 -13.32 -11.30 -6.43
CA ASN A 318 -13.07 -12.48 -5.61
C ASN A 318 -12.12 -13.50 -6.27
N GLU A 319 -11.79 -13.33 -7.54
CA GLU A 319 -11.13 -14.37 -8.36
C GLU A 319 -9.89 -13.88 -9.11
N ASN A 320 -9.67 -12.56 -9.21
CA ASN A 320 -8.61 -12.04 -10.07
C ASN A 320 -7.75 -10.98 -9.37
N GLN A 321 -6.49 -10.92 -9.78
CA GLN A 321 -5.52 -9.94 -9.33
C GLN A 321 -4.96 -9.17 -10.54
N ILE A 322 -4.55 -7.92 -10.30
CA ILE A 322 -3.71 -7.17 -11.23
C ILE A 322 -2.39 -6.87 -10.54
N ILE A 323 -1.31 -7.17 -11.24
CA ILE A 323 0.06 -6.90 -10.84
C ILE A 323 0.63 -5.88 -11.82
N VAL A 324 1.38 -4.92 -11.33
CA VAL A 324 2.10 -3.95 -12.15
C VAL A 324 3.58 -3.95 -11.83
N GLY A 325 4.37 -3.55 -12.81
CA GLY A 325 5.80 -3.41 -12.68
C GLY A 325 6.42 -2.93 -13.98
N ASP A 326 7.62 -3.39 -14.27
CA ASP A 326 8.32 -3.10 -15.51
C ASP A 326 8.85 -4.38 -16.15
N THR A 327 8.89 -4.39 -17.48
CA THR A 327 9.43 -5.50 -18.30
C THR A 327 10.47 -4.97 -19.29
N ARG A 328 11.55 -5.76 -19.49
CA ARG A 328 12.53 -5.57 -20.55
C ARG A 328 12.46 -6.68 -21.60
N SER A 329 11.61 -7.65 -21.38
CA SER A 329 11.42 -8.81 -22.26
C SER A 329 10.49 -8.49 -23.43
N GLU A 330 10.63 -9.26 -24.53
CA GLU A 330 9.79 -9.18 -25.74
C GLU A 330 9.23 -10.55 -26.14
N GLU A 331 9.30 -11.54 -25.24
CA GLU A 331 8.88 -12.92 -25.54
C GLU A 331 8.32 -13.62 -24.30
N GLN A 332 7.88 -14.84 -24.48
CA GLN A 332 7.25 -15.71 -23.50
C GLN A 332 5.92 -15.13 -22.99
N ASP A 333 5.87 -14.58 -21.77
CA ASP A 333 4.64 -14.02 -21.21
C ASP A 333 4.43 -12.54 -21.64
N VAL A 334 5.45 -11.90 -22.20
CA VAL A 334 5.42 -10.50 -22.63
C VAL A 334 5.21 -10.44 -24.14
N SER A 335 4.08 -9.87 -24.58
CA SER A 335 3.74 -9.82 -26.01
C SER A 335 4.44 -8.67 -26.76
N SER A 336 4.85 -7.62 -26.06
CA SER A 336 5.53 -6.46 -26.63
C SER A 336 6.27 -5.65 -25.58
N ASN A 337 7.36 -5.02 -26.00
CA ASN A 337 8.08 -3.97 -25.31
C ASN A 337 8.48 -2.92 -26.35
N ASN A 338 8.20 -1.65 -26.10
CA ASN A 338 8.43 -0.56 -27.06
C ASN A 338 9.79 0.11 -26.90
N GLY A 339 10.52 -0.20 -25.82
CA GLY A 339 11.73 0.50 -25.46
C GLY A 339 12.77 -0.29 -24.67
N ALA A 340 13.43 0.39 -23.79
CA ALA A 340 14.42 -0.21 -22.90
C ALA A 340 13.78 -0.96 -21.73
N ALA A 341 12.66 -0.45 -21.23
CA ALA A 341 11.76 -1.11 -20.29
C ALA A 341 10.40 -0.41 -20.37
N ASP A 342 9.32 -1.17 -20.40
CA ASP A 342 7.95 -0.67 -20.38
C ASP A 342 7.25 -1.03 -19.08
N LEU A 343 6.34 -0.15 -18.64
CA LEU A 343 5.35 -0.48 -17.63
C LEU A 343 4.57 -1.72 -18.08
N TRP A 344 4.54 -2.75 -17.23
CA TRP A 344 3.85 -4.00 -17.52
C TRP A 344 2.70 -4.22 -16.56
N ILE A 345 1.51 -4.48 -17.11
CA ILE A 345 0.27 -4.79 -16.38
C ILE A 345 -0.08 -6.24 -16.66
N LEU A 346 -0.18 -7.05 -15.61
CA LEU A 346 -0.51 -8.46 -15.70
C LEU A 346 -1.78 -8.76 -14.90
N LYS A 347 -2.83 -9.24 -15.57
CA LYS A 347 -4.03 -9.77 -14.90
C LYS A 347 -3.96 -11.28 -14.82
N ILE A 348 -4.07 -11.82 -13.62
CA ILE A 348 -4.09 -13.25 -13.35
C ILE A 348 -5.38 -13.70 -12.65
N SER A 349 -5.73 -14.97 -12.83
CA SER A 349 -6.79 -15.65 -12.11
C SER A 349 -6.33 -16.03 -10.69
N ASN A 350 -7.26 -16.43 -9.83
CA ASN A 350 -6.96 -16.96 -8.49
C ASN A 350 -6.08 -18.23 -8.50
N GLN A 351 -5.95 -18.90 -9.66
CA GLN A 351 -5.05 -20.03 -9.90
C GLN A 351 -3.70 -19.60 -10.48
N GLY A 352 -3.49 -18.29 -10.69
CA GLY A 352 -2.28 -17.73 -11.27
C GLY A 352 -2.19 -17.91 -12.80
N ASP A 353 -3.30 -18.15 -13.50
CA ASP A 353 -3.27 -18.21 -14.97
C ASP A 353 -3.42 -16.82 -15.56
N ILE A 354 -2.59 -16.47 -16.55
CA ILE A 354 -2.66 -15.18 -17.24
C ILE A 354 -4.00 -15.05 -17.95
N ILE A 355 -4.75 -14.00 -17.64
CA ILE A 355 -6.00 -13.65 -18.32
C ILE A 355 -5.71 -12.68 -19.47
N TRP A 356 -4.93 -11.66 -19.19
CA TRP A 356 -4.38 -10.73 -20.17
C TRP A 356 -3.13 -10.03 -19.59
N GLU A 357 -2.30 -9.50 -20.48
CA GLU A 357 -1.19 -8.62 -20.13
C GLU A 357 -1.16 -7.41 -21.07
N LYS A 358 -0.48 -6.33 -20.65
CA LYS A 358 -0.31 -5.10 -21.40
C LYS A 358 0.99 -4.44 -21.05
N SER A 359 1.74 -4.00 -22.06
CA SER A 359 2.85 -3.08 -21.89
C SER A 359 2.45 -1.68 -22.35
N LEU A 360 2.81 -0.67 -21.58
CA LEU A 360 2.60 0.75 -21.87
C LEU A 360 3.93 1.48 -21.70
N GLY A 361 4.25 2.34 -22.67
CA GLY A 361 5.49 3.10 -22.64
C GLY A 361 5.90 3.64 -24.00
N GLY A 362 7.16 4.01 -24.10
CA GLY A 362 7.75 4.52 -25.32
C GLY A 362 9.15 3.94 -25.55
N SER A 363 10.07 4.71 -26.12
CA SER A 363 11.36 4.17 -26.56
C SER A 363 12.42 4.05 -25.46
N ASN A 364 12.14 4.48 -24.24
CA ASN A 364 13.10 4.48 -23.13
C ASN A 364 12.62 3.65 -21.95
N PHE A 365 12.91 4.11 -20.71
CA PHE A 365 12.50 3.43 -19.48
C PHE A 365 11.20 4.02 -18.95
N ASP A 366 10.18 3.20 -18.86
CA ASP A 366 8.85 3.55 -18.40
C ASP A 366 8.41 2.50 -17.36
N VAL A 367 8.26 2.90 -16.10
CA VAL A 367 8.19 1.98 -14.97
C VAL A 367 6.95 2.28 -14.13
N ALA A 368 6.15 1.25 -13.80
CA ALA A 368 5.14 1.35 -12.73
C ALA A 368 5.79 1.16 -11.36
N ARG A 369 5.16 1.77 -10.33
CA ARG A 369 5.55 1.59 -8.93
C ARG A 369 4.39 1.22 -8.02
N SER A 370 3.19 1.71 -8.30
CA SER A 370 1.97 1.35 -7.58
C SER A 370 0.77 1.27 -8.49
N ILE A 371 -0.27 0.56 -8.04
CA ILE A 371 -1.58 0.49 -8.67
C ILE A 371 -2.67 0.59 -7.62
N ASN A 372 -3.68 1.43 -7.85
CA ASN A 372 -4.83 1.54 -6.97
C ASN A 372 -6.15 1.57 -7.78
N PRO A 373 -7.24 0.99 -7.24
CA PRO A 373 -8.53 1.02 -7.91
C PRO A 373 -9.13 2.43 -7.91
N THR A 374 -9.97 2.73 -8.90
CA THR A 374 -10.73 3.96 -8.97
C THR A 374 -12.23 3.68 -8.93
N PHE A 375 -13.03 4.68 -8.52
CA PHE A 375 -14.48 4.51 -8.30
C PHE A 375 -15.28 4.21 -9.57
N ASP A 376 -14.70 4.38 -10.76
CA ASP A 376 -15.29 4.05 -12.06
C ASP A 376 -14.88 2.66 -12.58
N ASN A 377 -14.36 1.79 -11.70
CA ASN A 377 -13.85 0.45 -11.97
C ASN A 377 -12.64 0.41 -12.92
N GLY A 378 -11.89 1.50 -13.02
CA GLY A 378 -10.56 1.54 -13.62
C GLY A 378 -9.47 1.49 -12.57
N PHE A 379 -8.24 1.80 -12.98
CA PHE A 379 -7.07 1.82 -12.11
C PHE A 379 -6.22 3.06 -12.36
N ILE A 380 -5.66 3.60 -11.29
CA ILE A 380 -4.61 4.59 -11.33
C ILE A 380 -3.27 3.91 -11.07
N ILE A 381 -2.26 4.21 -11.88
CA ILE A 381 -0.90 3.68 -11.75
C ILE A 381 0.05 4.87 -11.64
N ALA A 382 0.94 4.83 -10.66
CA ALA A 382 2.00 5.80 -10.51
C ALA A 382 3.35 5.19 -10.85
N GLY A 383 4.24 5.99 -11.41
CA GLY A 383 5.56 5.56 -11.81
C GLY A 383 6.44 6.70 -12.34
N SER A 384 7.29 6.38 -13.27
CA SER A 384 8.14 7.36 -13.94
C SER A 384 8.41 6.99 -15.38
N SER A 385 8.63 8.01 -16.22
CA SER A 385 8.94 7.82 -17.63
C SER A 385 10.17 8.64 -18.06
N ARG A 386 10.92 8.07 -19.00
CA ARG A 386 11.99 8.75 -19.76
C ARG A 386 11.62 8.94 -21.22
N SER A 387 10.46 8.48 -21.62
CA SER A 387 10.00 8.53 -23.01
C SER A 387 9.30 9.86 -23.33
N SER A 388 9.31 10.22 -24.60
CA SER A 388 8.55 11.34 -25.17
C SER A 388 7.83 10.90 -26.44
N ASN A 389 7.43 9.63 -26.50
CA ASN A 389 6.72 9.00 -27.62
C ASN A 389 5.97 7.76 -27.14
N GLY A 390 5.26 7.09 -28.04
CA GLY A 390 4.43 5.94 -27.69
C GLY A 390 3.22 6.36 -26.89
N ASP A 391 3.08 5.77 -25.69
CA ASP A 391 2.01 6.08 -24.74
C ASP A 391 2.33 7.30 -23.84
N VAL A 392 3.50 7.90 -23.99
CA VAL A 392 3.98 9.06 -23.23
C VAL A 392 4.02 10.29 -24.12
N ASN A 393 3.24 11.31 -23.79
CA ASN A 393 3.10 12.51 -24.63
C ASN A 393 4.33 13.43 -24.56
N GLU A 394 4.91 13.59 -23.37
CA GLU A 394 6.11 14.43 -23.21
C GLU A 394 7.00 13.94 -22.06
N ASN A 395 8.27 14.29 -22.13
CA ASN A 395 9.23 14.23 -21.04
C ASN A 395 9.99 15.55 -21.00
N LYS A 396 10.12 16.15 -19.83
CA LYS A 396 10.68 17.49 -19.62
C LYS A 396 12.14 17.44 -19.20
N GLY A 397 12.65 16.25 -18.81
CA GLY A 397 14.00 16.12 -18.27
C GLY A 397 14.60 14.72 -18.35
N GLN A 398 15.15 14.29 -17.23
CA GLN A 398 15.77 12.96 -17.12
C GLN A 398 14.73 11.86 -16.92
N ASN A 399 13.96 11.95 -15.86
CA ASN A 399 12.77 11.15 -15.56
C ASN A 399 11.69 12.10 -15.12
N ASP A 400 10.49 11.96 -15.65
CA ASP A 400 9.32 12.63 -15.11
C ASP A 400 8.43 11.66 -14.33
N ALA A 401 7.83 12.12 -13.25
CA ALA A 401 6.77 11.39 -12.58
C ALA A 401 5.63 11.13 -13.57
N TRP A 402 5.20 9.89 -13.69
CA TRP A 402 4.20 9.45 -14.66
C TRP A 402 3.00 8.85 -13.97
N VAL A 403 1.84 9.45 -14.16
CA VAL A 403 0.57 9.00 -13.58
C VAL A 403 -0.37 8.66 -14.72
N ILE A 404 -0.87 7.44 -14.75
CA ILE A 404 -1.73 6.94 -15.81
C ILE A 404 -3.03 6.38 -15.25
N LYS A 405 -4.08 6.53 -16.04
CA LYS A 405 -5.37 5.90 -15.81
C LYS A 405 -5.64 4.87 -16.88
N VAL A 406 -5.98 3.65 -16.46
CA VAL A 406 -6.43 2.59 -17.35
C VAL A 406 -7.84 2.13 -16.95
N ASP A 407 -8.59 1.57 -17.92
CA ASP A 407 -9.85 0.90 -17.64
C ASP A 407 -9.64 -0.53 -17.09
N ASN A 408 -10.72 -1.23 -16.80
CA ASN A 408 -10.69 -2.60 -16.26
C ASN A 408 -10.17 -3.67 -17.26
N THR A 409 -9.88 -3.28 -18.51
CA THR A 409 -9.25 -4.12 -19.54
C THR A 409 -7.79 -3.76 -19.78
N GLY A 410 -7.23 -2.82 -19.00
CA GLY A 410 -5.87 -2.31 -19.17
C GLY A 410 -5.71 -1.32 -20.32
N GLN A 411 -6.83 -0.79 -20.89
CA GLN A 411 -6.76 0.22 -21.93
C GLN A 411 -6.43 1.59 -21.32
N LEU A 412 -5.40 2.25 -21.84
CA LEU A 412 -5.01 3.59 -21.43
C LEU A 412 -6.16 4.59 -21.74
N LEU A 413 -6.59 5.31 -20.72
CA LEU A 413 -7.62 6.34 -20.81
C LEU A 413 -7.00 7.74 -20.87
N TRP A 414 -6.02 8.01 -20.03
CA TRP A 414 -5.22 9.23 -20.04
C TRP A 414 -3.88 8.99 -19.30
N GLU A 415 -2.93 9.85 -19.57
CA GLU A 415 -1.65 9.91 -18.89
C GLU A 415 -1.27 11.35 -18.59
N THR A 416 -0.43 11.55 -17.57
CA THR A 416 0.07 12.85 -17.15
C THR A 416 1.51 12.68 -16.67
N THR A 417 2.44 13.39 -17.32
CA THR A 417 3.82 13.54 -16.84
C THR A 417 3.97 14.83 -16.06
N VAL A 418 4.65 14.75 -14.92
CA VAL A 418 4.89 15.88 -14.02
C VAL A 418 6.36 15.93 -13.65
N GLY A 419 7.01 17.05 -13.94
CA GLY A 419 8.43 17.19 -13.64
C GLY A 419 9.06 18.43 -14.24
N GLY A 420 10.38 18.39 -14.31
CA GLY A 420 11.21 19.45 -14.87
C GLY A 420 12.48 18.88 -15.50
N SER A 421 13.60 19.61 -15.43
CA SER A 421 14.84 19.20 -16.13
C SER A 421 15.61 18.07 -15.45
N GLU A 422 15.32 17.77 -14.20
CA GLU A 422 16.04 16.77 -13.41
C GLU A 422 15.23 15.49 -13.24
N ILE A 423 15.39 14.79 -12.11
CA ILE A 423 14.73 13.53 -11.82
C ILE A 423 13.46 13.79 -10.98
N ASP A 424 12.35 13.28 -11.46
CA ASP A 424 11.05 13.37 -10.82
C ASP A 424 10.39 11.98 -10.86
N PHE A 425 9.91 11.49 -9.71
CA PHE A 425 9.26 10.18 -9.58
C PHE A 425 7.90 10.32 -8.90
N ALA A 426 6.92 9.52 -9.33
CA ALA A 426 5.76 9.17 -8.54
C ALA A 426 5.94 7.75 -8.00
N TYR A 427 5.76 7.57 -6.70
CA TYR A 427 5.89 6.28 -6.03
C TYR A 427 4.54 5.63 -5.76
N ASP A 428 3.52 6.43 -5.46
CA ASP A 428 2.19 5.94 -5.14
C ASP A 428 1.12 6.96 -5.54
N ALA A 429 -0.13 6.50 -5.79
CA ALA A 429 -1.24 7.37 -6.13
C ALA A 429 -2.58 6.79 -5.67
N VAL A 430 -3.48 7.65 -5.19
CA VAL A 430 -4.81 7.26 -4.69
C VAL A 430 -5.90 8.19 -5.21
N GLN A 431 -7.12 7.68 -5.40
CA GLN A 431 -8.29 8.51 -5.67
C GLN A 431 -9.03 8.85 -4.38
N LEU A 432 -9.22 10.14 -4.11
CA LEU A 432 -10.03 10.63 -3.00
C LEU A 432 -11.53 10.51 -3.31
N ILE A 433 -12.35 10.50 -2.27
CA ILE A 433 -13.82 10.36 -2.39
C ILE A 433 -14.49 11.48 -3.25
N ASN A 434 -13.83 12.60 -3.43
CA ASN A 434 -14.29 13.68 -4.30
C ASN A 434 -13.91 13.51 -5.78
N GLY A 435 -13.24 12.40 -6.14
CA GLY A 435 -12.78 12.08 -7.48
C GLY A 435 -11.35 12.53 -7.82
N THR A 436 -10.78 13.42 -7.02
CA THR A 436 -9.40 13.90 -7.18
C THR A 436 -8.40 12.76 -7.03
N ILE A 437 -7.37 12.74 -7.85
CA ILE A 437 -6.23 11.83 -7.73
C ILE A 437 -5.07 12.57 -7.08
N ILE A 438 -4.49 11.96 -6.05
CA ILE A 438 -3.27 12.42 -5.40
C ILE A 438 -2.19 11.38 -5.71
N ALA A 439 -1.07 11.83 -6.28
CA ALA A 439 0.15 11.04 -6.38
C ALA A 439 1.25 11.67 -5.53
N VAL A 440 2.14 10.82 -5.02
CA VAL A 440 3.27 11.26 -4.19
C VAL A 440 4.57 10.66 -4.69
N GLY A 441 5.65 11.39 -4.45
CA GLY A 441 6.96 10.95 -4.86
C GLY A 441 8.07 11.87 -4.41
N GLU A 442 9.04 12.07 -5.30
CA GLU A 442 10.15 12.97 -5.08
C GLU A 442 10.48 13.76 -6.34
N THR A 443 11.09 14.91 -6.15
CA THR A 443 11.58 15.77 -7.24
C THR A 443 12.93 16.37 -6.89
N SER A 444 13.84 16.38 -7.89
CA SER A 444 15.08 17.17 -7.87
C SER A 444 14.96 18.42 -8.76
N SER A 445 13.84 18.59 -9.44
CA SER A 445 13.60 19.71 -10.36
C SER A 445 13.22 21.01 -9.65
N PHE A 446 13.53 22.14 -10.30
CA PHE A 446 13.17 23.50 -9.87
C PHE A 446 12.64 24.35 -11.04
N ASN A 447 12.12 23.69 -12.05
CA ASN A 447 11.52 24.29 -13.25
C ASN A 447 10.43 23.35 -13.81
N GLY A 448 9.84 23.70 -14.93
CA GLY A 448 8.73 22.93 -15.50
C GLY A 448 7.49 23.06 -14.65
N ASP A 449 6.92 21.93 -14.23
CA ASP A 449 5.75 21.89 -13.34
C ASP A 449 6.14 22.13 -11.88
N VAL A 450 7.40 21.87 -11.52
CA VAL A 450 7.94 22.03 -10.17
C VAL A 450 8.65 23.38 -10.05
N THR A 451 8.02 24.32 -9.39
CA THR A 451 8.53 25.71 -9.31
C THR A 451 9.39 25.98 -8.09
N VAL A 452 9.34 25.10 -7.09
CA VAL A 452 10.08 25.23 -5.83
C VAL A 452 10.70 23.87 -5.47
N ASN A 453 11.98 23.85 -5.23
CA ASN A 453 12.72 22.79 -4.57
C ASN A 453 13.61 23.44 -3.52
N LYS A 454 13.57 22.96 -2.29
CA LYS A 454 14.23 23.60 -1.13
C LYS A 454 15.57 22.94 -0.82
N GLY A 455 15.77 21.70 -1.27
CA GLY A 455 16.94 20.89 -0.97
C GLY A 455 17.59 20.23 -2.17
N PHE A 456 18.10 19.04 -1.97
CA PHE A 456 18.58 18.19 -3.07
C PHE A 456 17.42 17.48 -3.74
N THR A 457 16.51 16.95 -2.93
CA THR A 457 15.30 16.26 -3.34
C THR A 457 14.20 16.61 -2.36
N ASP A 458 13.03 17.04 -2.84
CA ASP A 458 11.86 17.31 -2.02
C ASP A 458 10.77 16.28 -2.29
N LEU A 459 9.96 15.97 -1.26
CA LEU A 459 8.73 15.21 -1.40
C LEU A 459 7.79 15.98 -2.35
N LEU A 460 7.29 15.29 -3.38
CA LEU A 460 6.38 15.83 -4.38
C LEU A 460 4.96 15.34 -4.14
N ILE A 461 4.01 16.27 -4.07
CA ILE A 461 2.56 16.02 -4.11
C ILE A 461 2.05 16.47 -5.48
N ILE A 462 1.37 15.56 -6.18
CA ILE A 462 0.73 15.81 -7.47
C ILE A 462 -0.78 15.67 -7.29
N LYS A 463 -1.53 16.69 -7.68
CA LYS A 463 -3.00 16.67 -7.68
C LYS A 463 -3.52 16.75 -9.11
N ILE A 464 -4.37 15.77 -9.48
CA ILE A 464 -4.93 15.59 -10.81
C ILE A 464 -6.46 15.51 -10.73
N ASN A 465 -7.15 16.23 -11.64
CA ASN A 465 -8.61 16.23 -11.81
C ASN A 465 -9.06 15.59 -13.12
#